data_6219b67d682b189da28394dfd7a8eb99
#
_entry.id   6219b67d682b189da28394dfd7a8eb99
#
_cell.length_a   1.000
_cell.length_b   1.000
_cell.length_c   1.000
_cell.angle_alpha   90.00
_cell.angle_beta   90.00
_cell.angle_gamma   90.00
#
_symmetry.space_group_name_H-M   'P 1'
#
loop_
_entity.id
_entity.type
_entity.pdbx_description
1 polymer ?
#
loop_
_entity_poly.entity_id
_entity_poly.type
_entity_poly.pdbx_seq_one_letter_code
_entity_poly.pdbx_strand_id
1 'polypeptide(L)'
;LDLLDRDLATEARRNIIITPDWVQGDLSEQITKEFYLRLSELPDLPAKFGFAVDLGRIPRLQNVSADIRIERTADGTLLVCPDGSAFGRAATTKTLVDCIIDVARWFNATGGHSAKRMRIHLTNEALPKAWDLIPRNPQNIPLHIGEISEGQIIGIPFGQCNYQDVLQLLSMSKAKTIRLTPWRSILLKGGKTIDADRRFITCHKD
;
A
#
# COMPACT_ATOMS: atom_id res chain seq x y z
N LEU A 1 -4.02 6.50 21.69
CA LEU A 1 -3.85 6.34 20.24
C LEU A 1 -4.55 5.05 19.82
N ASP A 2 -5.71 5.15 19.18
CA ASP A 2 -6.43 3.98 18.64
C ASP A 2 -5.76 3.54 17.34
N LEU A 3 -4.54 2.97 17.43
CA LEU A 3 -3.77 2.48 16.30
C LEU A 3 -4.07 1.01 15.97
N LEU A 4 -4.69 0.29 16.91
CA LEU A 4 -5.06 -1.11 16.76
C LEU A 4 -6.58 -1.24 16.76
N ASP A 5 -7.11 -2.14 15.95
CA ASP A 5 -8.53 -2.48 16.01
C ASP A 5 -8.82 -3.27 17.29
N ARG A 6 -9.98 -3.05 17.89
CA ARG A 6 -10.40 -3.78 19.10
C ARG A 6 -10.80 -5.22 18.80
N ASP A 7 -11.27 -5.47 17.59
CA ASP A 7 -11.53 -6.81 17.11
C ASP A 7 -10.26 -7.43 16.52
N LEU A 8 -9.74 -8.47 17.18
CA LEU A 8 -8.53 -9.17 16.78
C LEU A 8 -8.63 -9.81 15.38
N ALA A 9 -9.84 -10.22 14.96
CA ALA A 9 -10.05 -10.80 13.64
C ALA A 9 -9.94 -9.73 12.54
N THR A 10 -10.46 -8.54 12.78
CA THR A 10 -10.30 -7.38 11.89
C THR A 10 -8.84 -6.93 11.84
N GLU A 11 -8.18 -6.83 13.01
CA GLU A 11 -6.77 -6.44 13.08
C GLU A 11 -5.86 -7.40 12.30
N ALA A 12 -6.11 -8.71 12.39
CA ALA A 12 -5.35 -9.73 11.66
C ALA A 12 -5.50 -9.63 10.12
N ARG A 13 -6.60 -9.05 9.63
CA ARG A 13 -6.90 -8.86 8.20
C ARG A 13 -6.47 -7.50 7.65
N ARG A 14 -6.02 -6.59 8.52
CA ARG A 14 -5.73 -5.19 8.22
C ARG A 14 -4.34 -4.95 7.63
N ASN A 15 -3.73 -5.92 7.01
CA ASN A 15 -2.42 -5.77 6.38
C ASN A 15 -2.56 -5.07 5.01
N ILE A 16 -2.94 -3.79 5.05
CA ILE A 16 -3.16 -2.94 3.88
C ILE A 16 -2.15 -1.81 3.89
N ILE A 17 -1.40 -1.67 2.81
CA ILE A 17 -0.51 -0.53 2.57
C ILE A 17 -1.16 0.34 1.49
N ILE A 18 -1.30 1.62 1.76
CA ILE A 18 -1.74 2.63 0.79
C ILE A 18 -0.55 3.50 0.37
N THR A 19 -0.50 3.93 -0.89
CA THR A 19 0.52 4.87 -1.37
C THR A 19 0.59 6.10 -0.46
N PRO A 20 1.78 6.48 0.09
CA PRO A 20 1.84 7.54 1.11
C PRO A 20 1.45 8.93 0.61
N ASP A 21 1.53 9.18 -0.69
CA ASP A 21 1.22 10.45 -1.33
C ASP A 21 -0.27 10.63 -1.69
N TRP A 22 -1.17 9.70 -1.28
CA TRP A 22 -2.60 9.88 -1.49
C TRP A 22 -3.12 11.22 -0.94
N VAL A 23 -4.15 11.79 -1.55
CA VAL A 23 -4.80 13.01 -1.08
C VAL A 23 -6.23 12.74 -0.66
N GLN A 24 -6.74 13.57 0.26
CA GLN A 24 -8.12 13.43 0.75
C GLN A 24 -9.11 13.50 -0.41
N GLY A 25 -10.00 12.53 -0.49
CA GLY A 25 -11.01 12.42 -1.53
C GLY A 25 -10.54 11.77 -2.83
N ASP A 26 -9.24 11.36 -2.92
CA ASP A 26 -8.78 10.63 -4.10
C ASP A 26 -9.26 9.17 -4.13
N LEU A 27 -9.03 8.52 -5.25
CA LEU A 27 -9.48 7.15 -5.46
C LEU A 27 -8.77 6.16 -4.51
N SER A 28 -7.50 6.40 -4.16
CA SER A 28 -6.76 5.54 -3.24
C SER A 28 -7.39 5.55 -1.85
N GLU A 29 -7.76 6.72 -1.35
CA GLU A 29 -8.45 6.84 -0.07
C GLU A 29 -9.85 6.21 -0.11
N GLN A 30 -10.63 6.50 -1.16
CA GLN A 30 -12.01 5.99 -1.30
C GLN A 30 -12.03 4.46 -1.32
N ILE A 31 -11.21 3.85 -2.16
CA ILE A 31 -11.12 2.39 -2.27
C ILE A 31 -10.59 1.75 -0.99
N THR A 32 -9.58 2.36 -0.35
CA THR A 32 -9.06 1.84 0.92
C THR A 32 -10.12 1.86 2.01
N LYS A 33 -10.91 2.92 2.12
CA LYS A 33 -12.01 3.01 3.08
C LYS A 33 -13.10 1.97 2.82
N GLU A 34 -13.52 1.82 1.56
CA GLU A 34 -14.52 0.82 1.17
C GLU A 34 -14.02 -0.59 1.47
N PHE A 35 -12.77 -0.91 1.09
CA PHE A 35 -12.16 -2.20 1.34
C PHE A 35 -12.06 -2.49 2.85
N TYR A 36 -11.67 -1.49 3.64
CA TYR A 36 -11.59 -1.61 5.09
C TYR A 36 -12.93 -2.01 5.72
N LEU A 37 -14.04 -1.41 5.27
CA LEU A 37 -15.39 -1.74 5.74
C LEU A 37 -15.83 -3.16 5.38
N ARG A 38 -15.18 -3.77 4.39
CA ARG A 38 -15.54 -5.09 3.85
C ARG A 38 -14.49 -6.17 4.16
N LEU A 39 -13.57 -5.94 5.10
CA LEU A 39 -12.54 -6.92 5.49
C LEU A 39 -13.14 -8.24 6.02
N SER A 40 -14.33 -8.20 6.61
CA SER A 40 -15.04 -9.39 7.07
C SER A 40 -15.46 -10.35 5.95
N GLU A 41 -15.54 -9.88 4.70
CA GLU A 41 -15.87 -10.69 3.52
C GLU A 41 -14.67 -11.49 2.97
N LEU A 42 -13.46 -11.17 3.42
CA LEU A 42 -12.26 -11.92 3.05
C LEU A 42 -12.31 -13.34 3.63
N PRO A 43 -11.81 -14.35 2.87
CA PRO A 43 -11.63 -15.68 3.42
C PRO A 43 -10.55 -15.68 4.53
N ASP A 44 -10.36 -16.84 5.15
CA ASP A 44 -9.20 -17.03 6.03
C ASP A 44 -7.91 -16.98 5.18
N LEU A 45 -7.03 -16.04 5.49
CA LEU A 45 -5.80 -15.77 4.76
C LEU A 45 -4.57 -15.99 5.66
N PRO A 46 -3.41 -16.36 5.09
CA PRO A 46 -2.18 -16.48 5.88
C PRO A 46 -1.84 -15.18 6.60
N ALA A 47 -1.29 -15.25 7.82
CA ALA A 47 -1.03 -14.11 8.70
C ALA A 47 -0.18 -12.98 8.09
N LYS A 48 0.63 -13.28 7.07
CA LYS A 48 1.46 -12.28 6.37
C LYS A 48 0.91 -11.91 4.99
N PHE A 49 -0.31 -12.35 4.67
CA PHE A 49 -0.95 -11.98 3.41
C PHE A 49 -1.30 -10.50 3.45
N GLY A 50 -0.89 -9.76 2.43
CA GLY A 50 -1.03 -8.30 2.44
C GLY A 50 -1.54 -7.73 1.13
N PHE A 51 -2.06 -6.51 1.24
CA PHE A 51 -2.65 -5.75 0.14
C PHE A 51 -1.90 -4.43 -0.05
N ALA A 52 -1.70 -4.00 -1.30
CA ALA A 52 -1.11 -2.70 -1.62
C ALA A 52 -2.07 -1.91 -2.51
N VAL A 53 -2.49 -0.74 -2.06
CA VAL A 53 -3.36 0.18 -2.81
C VAL A 53 -2.52 1.31 -3.39
N ASP A 54 -2.33 1.28 -4.70
CA ASP A 54 -1.46 2.19 -5.46
C ASP A 54 -2.19 2.70 -6.72
N LEU A 55 -3.19 3.54 -6.51
CA LEU A 55 -4.08 4.05 -7.56
C LEU A 55 -3.69 5.46 -8.04
N GLY A 56 -2.53 5.96 -7.61
CA GLY A 56 -1.95 7.20 -8.09
C GLY A 56 -1.58 7.12 -9.58
N ARG A 57 -1.30 8.30 -10.18
CA ARG A 57 -0.83 8.36 -11.57
C ARG A 57 0.58 7.79 -11.73
N ILE A 58 1.36 7.83 -10.67
CA ILE A 58 2.74 7.34 -10.62
C ILE A 58 2.77 6.14 -9.69
N PRO A 59 3.09 4.93 -10.19
CA PRO A 59 3.19 3.75 -9.35
C PRO A 59 4.34 3.86 -8.33
N ARG A 60 4.04 3.64 -7.05
CA ARG A 60 4.97 3.78 -5.93
C ARG A 60 5.30 2.47 -5.23
N LEU A 61 4.32 1.56 -5.15
CA LEU A 61 4.35 0.41 -4.25
C LEU A 61 4.71 -0.92 -4.93
N GLN A 62 5.10 -0.94 -6.19
CA GLN A 62 5.32 -2.20 -6.91
C GLN A 62 6.39 -3.12 -6.28
N ASN A 63 7.40 -2.54 -5.61
CA ASN A 63 8.46 -3.27 -4.93
C ASN A 63 8.19 -3.50 -3.43
N VAL A 64 7.04 -3.08 -2.93
CA VAL A 64 6.65 -3.30 -1.53
C VAL A 64 6.05 -4.70 -1.39
N SER A 65 6.29 -5.37 -0.25
CA SER A 65 5.73 -6.70 0.00
C SER A 65 4.21 -6.64 0.10
N ALA A 66 3.53 -7.29 -0.83
CA ALA A 66 2.08 -7.49 -0.83
C ALA A 66 1.76 -8.76 -1.62
N ASP A 67 0.56 -9.31 -1.47
CA ASP A 67 0.08 -10.50 -2.19
C ASP A 67 -0.98 -10.14 -3.23
N ILE A 68 -1.80 -9.14 -2.95
CA ILE A 68 -2.73 -8.55 -3.92
C ILE A 68 -2.40 -7.07 -4.03
N ARG A 69 -2.23 -6.60 -5.26
CA ARG A 69 -1.93 -5.20 -5.58
C ARG A 69 -3.11 -4.59 -6.32
N ILE A 70 -3.50 -3.42 -5.91
CA ILE A 70 -4.54 -2.63 -6.54
C ILE A 70 -3.83 -1.49 -7.25
N GLU A 71 -3.78 -1.55 -8.57
CA GLU A 71 -2.95 -0.70 -9.40
C GLU A 71 -3.75 0.01 -10.47
N ARG A 72 -3.11 0.94 -11.15
CA ARG A 72 -3.67 1.67 -12.27
C ARG A 72 -2.70 1.63 -13.45
N THR A 73 -3.20 1.32 -14.62
CA THR A 73 -2.42 1.40 -15.86
C THR A 73 -2.21 2.86 -16.30
N ALA A 74 -1.33 3.08 -17.28
CA ALA A 74 -1.04 4.41 -17.79
C ALA A 74 -2.26 5.09 -18.45
N ASP A 75 -3.16 4.31 -19.07
CA ASP A 75 -4.42 4.77 -19.65
C ASP A 75 -5.55 4.96 -18.62
N GLY A 76 -5.29 4.59 -17.36
CA GLY A 76 -6.22 4.80 -16.25
C GLY A 76 -7.08 3.60 -15.88
N THR A 77 -6.94 2.45 -16.55
CA THR A 77 -7.65 1.22 -16.20
C THR A 77 -7.23 0.74 -14.81
N LEU A 78 -8.20 0.37 -13.98
CA LEU A 78 -7.96 -0.16 -12.63
C LEU A 78 -7.74 -1.66 -12.69
N LEU A 79 -6.76 -2.14 -11.95
CA LEU A 79 -6.36 -3.55 -11.93
C LEU A 79 -6.28 -4.09 -10.50
N VAL A 80 -6.73 -5.31 -10.33
CA VAL A 80 -6.41 -6.16 -9.17
C VAL A 80 -5.38 -7.20 -9.61
N CYS A 81 -4.16 -7.06 -9.13
CA CYS A 81 -2.99 -7.81 -9.58
C CYS A 81 -2.53 -8.80 -8.51
N PRO A 82 -2.61 -10.11 -8.73
CA PRO A 82 -1.93 -11.10 -7.91
C PRO A 82 -0.41 -10.89 -7.98
N ASP A 83 0.27 -10.84 -6.83
CA ASP A 83 1.72 -10.64 -6.79
C ASP A 83 2.45 -11.80 -7.48
N GLY A 84 3.40 -11.47 -8.34
CA GLY A 84 4.08 -12.44 -9.20
C GLY A 84 3.49 -12.58 -10.60
N SER A 85 2.28 -12.07 -10.86
CA SER A 85 1.70 -12.01 -12.20
C SER A 85 2.16 -10.76 -12.96
N ALA A 86 2.38 -10.90 -14.27
CA ALA A 86 2.55 -9.77 -15.20
C ALA A 86 1.22 -9.14 -15.61
N PHE A 87 0.10 -9.72 -15.20
CA PHE A 87 -1.26 -9.29 -15.54
C PHE A 87 -2.07 -9.01 -14.29
N GLY A 88 -3.03 -8.11 -14.41
CA GLY A 88 -4.06 -7.86 -13.41
C GLY A 88 -5.46 -8.04 -14.00
N ARG A 89 -6.43 -8.37 -13.15
CA ARG A 89 -7.84 -8.41 -13.50
C ARG A 89 -8.37 -6.99 -13.61
N ALA A 90 -8.93 -6.63 -14.75
CA ALA A 90 -9.54 -5.32 -14.96
C ALA A 90 -10.77 -5.14 -14.07
N ALA A 91 -10.95 -3.92 -13.57
CA ALA A 91 -12.08 -3.57 -12.73
C ALA A 91 -12.51 -2.11 -12.97
N THR A 92 -13.72 -1.78 -12.56
CA THR A 92 -14.23 -0.41 -12.45
C THR A 92 -14.16 0.05 -11.00
N THR A 93 -14.32 1.33 -10.74
CA THR A 93 -14.41 1.85 -9.36
C THR A 93 -15.49 1.16 -8.53
N LYS A 94 -16.59 0.73 -9.17
CA LYS A 94 -17.72 0.06 -8.49
C LYS A 94 -17.46 -1.42 -8.20
N THR A 95 -16.59 -2.07 -8.97
CA THR A 95 -16.34 -3.51 -8.86
C THR A 95 -14.96 -3.83 -8.28
N LEU A 96 -14.15 -2.81 -7.96
CA LEU A 96 -12.76 -3.00 -7.59
C LEU A 96 -12.62 -3.80 -6.29
N VAL A 97 -13.41 -3.46 -5.26
CA VAL A 97 -13.38 -4.17 -3.97
C VAL A 97 -13.92 -5.59 -4.11
N ASP A 98 -14.97 -5.81 -4.93
CA ASP A 98 -15.44 -7.17 -5.25
C ASP A 98 -14.34 -8.00 -5.91
N CYS A 99 -13.62 -7.41 -6.86
CA CYS A 99 -12.49 -8.08 -7.52
C CYS A 99 -11.35 -8.43 -6.54
N ILE A 100 -11.05 -7.56 -5.56
CA ILE A 100 -10.06 -7.87 -4.51
C ILE A 100 -10.49 -9.10 -3.71
N ILE A 101 -11.74 -9.12 -3.27
CA ILE A 101 -12.31 -10.21 -2.48
C ILE A 101 -12.36 -11.50 -3.30
N ASP A 102 -12.74 -11.44 -4.56
CA ASP A 102 -12.77 -12.59 -5.46
C ASP A 102 -11.37 -13.18 -5.69
N VAL A 103 -10.34 -12.35 -5.89
CA VAL A 103 -8.95 -12.82 -6.01
C VAL A 103 -8.47 -13.49 -4.73
N ALA A 104 -8.82 -12.94 -3.56
CA ALA A 104 -8.51 -13.55 -2.27
C ALA A 104 -9.24 -14.88 -2.07
N ARG A 105 -10.51 -14.97 -2.46
CA ARG A 105 -11.30 -16.22 -2.42
C ARG A 105 -10.74 -17.28 -3.35
N TRP A 106 -10.38 -16.90 -4.60
CA TRP A 106 -9.72 -17.80 -5.52
C TRP A 106 -8.42 -18.35 -4.96
N PHE A 107 -7.54 -17.49 -4.44
CA PHE A 107 -6.30 -17.90 -3.79
C PHE A 107 -6.56 -18.95 -2.71
N ASN A 108 -7.52 -18.70 -1.83
CA ASN A 108 -7.84 -19.63 -0.75
C ASN A 108 -8.44 -20.95 -1.28
N ALA A 109 -9.38 -20.89 -2.21
CA ALA A 109 -10.07 -22.06 -2.78
C ALA A 109 -9.15 -22.98 -3.57
N THR A 110 -8.06 -22.45 -4.15
CA THR A 110 -7.10 -23.23 -4.94
C THR A 110 -5.86 -23.67 -4.14
N GLY A 111 -5.90 -23.60 -2.79
CA GLY A 111 -4.84 -24.10 -1.93
C GLY A 111 -3.76 -23.08 -1.57
N GLY A 112 -4.00 -21.80 -1.84
CA GLY A 112 -3.06 -20.71 -1.57
C GLY A 112 -2.67 -20.57 -0.10
N HIS A 113 -3.55 -20.99 0.84
CA HIS A 113 -3.23 -20.99 2.26
C HIS A 113 -1.96 -21.80 2.58
N SER A 114 -1.77 -22.95 1.93
CA SER A 114 -0.57 -23.79 2.05
C SER A 114 0.67 -23.12 1.43
N ALA A 115 0.50 -22.38 0.34
CA ALA A 115 1.57 -21.63 -0.31
C ALA A 115 2.00 -20.40 0.51
N LYS A 116 1.14 -19.88 1.41
CA LYS A 116 1.34 -18.71 2.29
C LYS A 116 1.52 -17.38 1.59
N ARG A 117 1.95 -17.36 0.33
CA ARG A 117 2.21 -16.15 -0.47
C ARG A 117 1.67 -16.34 -1.89
N MET A 118 1.06 -15.30 -2.44
CA MET A 118 0.50 -15.30 -3.78
C MET A 118 1.54 -15.67 -4.86
N ARG A 119 2.74 -15.10 -4.79
CA ARG A 119 3.81 -15.38 -5.75
C ARG A 119 4.21 -16.86 -5.78
N ILE A 120 4.23 -17.51 -4.61
CA ILE A 120 4.53 -18.93 -4.51
C ILE A 120 3.36 -19.74 -5.06
N HIS A 121 2.13 -19.34 -4.75
CA HIS A 121 0.92 -19.99 -5.27
C HIS A 121 0.89 -20.01 -6.80
N LEU A 122 1.22 -18.91 -7.44
CA LEU A 122 1.27 -18.77 -8.90
C LEU A 122 2.36 -19.59 -9.58
N THR A 123 3.28 -20.22 -8.86
CA THR A 123 4.21 -21.19 -9.48
C THR A 123 3.53 -22.51 -9.85
N ASN A 124 2.39 -22.82 -9.23
CA ASN A 124 1.65 -24.06 -9.41
C ASN A 124 0.24 -23.86 -9.97
N GLU A 125 -0.33 -22.65 -9.80
CA GLU A 125 -1.69 -22.34 -10.19
C GLU A 125 -1.73 -21.20 -11.20
N ALA A 126 -2.50 -21.40 -12.27
CA ALA A 126 -2.73 -20.37 -13.29
C ALA A 126 -3.94 -19.51 -12.93
N LEU A 127 -3.89 -18.24 -13.32
CA LEU A 127 -5.03 -17.33 -13.17
C LEU A 127 -6.26 -17.84 -13.94
N PRO A 128 -7.47 -17.64 -13.42
CA PRO A 128 -8.70 -18.05 -14.08
C PRO A 128 -8.83 -17.43 -15.48
N LYS A 129 -9.06 -18.27 -16.49
CA LYS A 129 -9.27 -17.83 -17.88
C LYS A 129 -10.48 -16.92 -18.09
N ALA A 130 -11.44 -16.97 -17.15
CA ALA A 130 -12.64 -16.14 -17.18
C ALA A 130 -12.37 -14.69 -16.74
N TRP A 131 -11.19 -14.38 -16.19
CA TRP A 131 -10.84 -13.03 -15.82
C TRP A 131 -10.38 -12.21 -17.03
N ASP A 132 -10.83 -10.97 -17.10
CA ASP A 132 -10.32 -9.99 -18.06
C ASP A 132 -8.94 -9.54 -17.60
N LEU A 133 -7.90 -10.15 -18.16
CA LEU A 133 -6.50 -9.96 -17.77
C LEU A 133 -5.82 -8.95 -18.66
N ILE A 134 -5.38 -7.85 -18.06
CA ILE A 134 -4.66 -6.76 -18.73
C ILE A 134 -3.23 -6.69 -18.22
N PRO A 135 -2.22 -6.40 -19.09
CA PRO A 135 -0.84 -6.20 -18.68
C PRO A 135 -0.69 -5.07 -17.65
N ARG A 136 0.12 -5.29 -16.64
CA ARG A 136 0.46 -4.29 -15.62
C ARG A 136 1.39 -3.23 -16.19
N ASN A 137 1.36 -2.03 -15.58
CA ASN A 137 2.38 -1.02 -15.81
C ASN A 137 3.71 -1.47 -15.17
N PRO A 138 4.82 -1.63 -15.93
CA PRO A 138 6.09 -2.08 -15.37
C PRO A 138 6.85 -0.99 -14.61
N GLN A 139 6.38 0.26 -14.65
CA GLN A 139 7.06 1.38 -13.99
C GLN A 139 6.82 1.33 -12.48
N ASN A 140 7.90 1.59 -11.72
CA ASN A 140 7.84 1.82 -10.27
C ASN A 140 8.77 2.97 -9.93
N ILE A 141 8.22 4.04 -9.41
CA ILE A 141 8.95 5.26 -9.01
C ILE A 141 8.67 5.48 -7.52
N PRO A 142 9.44 4.85 -6.62
CA PRO A 142 9.26 5.03 -5.18
C PRO A 142 9.46 6.49 -4.77
N LEU A 143 8.89 6.85 -3.65
CA LEU A 143 9.14 8.16 -3.05
C LEU A 143 10.53 8.16 -2.43
N HIS A 144 11.30 9.21 -2.71
CA HIS A 144 12.63 9.42 -2.17
C HIS A 144 12.60 10.41 -1.01
N ILE A 145 13.63 10.33 -0.15
CA ILE A 145 13.85 11.30 0.93
C ILE A 145 14.06 12.68 0.30
N GLY A 146 13.43 13.70 0.88
CA GLY A 146 13.47 15.08 0.42
C GLY A 146 12.09 15.68 0.20
N GLU A 147 12.03 16.79 -0.50
CA GLU A 147 10.79 17.49 -0.82
C GLU A 147 9.98 16.78 -1.89
N ILE A 148 8.67 16.79 -1.71
CA ILE A 148 7.66 16.38 -2.69
C ILE A 148 6.51 17.40 -2.69
N SER A 149 5.62 17.33 -3.67
CA SER A 149 4.47 18.25 -3.79
C SER A 149 3.58 18.27 -2.54
N GLU A 150 3.44 17.15 -1.85
CA GLU A 150 2.58 16.99 -0.68
C GLU A 150 3.26 17.37 0.65
N GLY A 151 4.59 17.56 0.65
CA GLY A 151 5.36 17.85 1.86
C GLY A 151 6.81 17.40 1.78
N GLN A 152 7.34 16.81 2.84
CA GLN A 152 8.72 16.34 2.92
C GLN A 152 8.79 14.92 3.44
N ILE A 153 9.59 14.08 2.79
CA ILE A 153 9.93 12.74 3.27
C ILE A 153 11.21 12.76 4.06
N ILE A 154 11.11 12.31 5.30
CA ILE A 154 12.22 12.23 6.25
C ILE A 154 12.58 10.76 6.46
N GLY A 155 13.83 10.40 6.20
CA GLY A 155 14.36 9.08 6.48
C GLY A 155 14.56 8.84 7.98
N ILE A 156 14.17 7.68 8.44
CA ILE A 156 14.33 7.25 9.83
C ILE A 156 15.47 6.23 9.87
N PRO A 157 16.62 6.53 10.45
CA PRO A 157 17.74 5.60 10.56
C PRO A 157 17.28 4.28 11.21
N PHE A 158 17.58 3.17 10.56
CA PHE A 158 17.15 1.82 10.97
C PHE A 158 15.64 1.61 11.05
N GLY A 159 14.82 2.60 10.66
CA GLY A 159 13.35 2.57 10.79
C GLY A 159 12.86 2.71 12.23
N GLN A 160 13.67 3.26 13.13
CA GLN A 160 13.35 3.41 14.55
C GLN A 160 13.49 4.87 14.99
N CYS A 161 12.44 5.41 15.60
CA CYS A 161 12.46 6.71 16.28
C CYS A 161 11.55 6.64 17.51
N ASN A 162 11.83 7.49 18.48
CA ASN A 162 10.96 7.62 19.64
C ASN A 162 9.86 8.68 19.39
N TYR A 163 8.85 8.73 20.25
CA TYR A 163 7.74 9.67 20.06
C TYR A 163 8.15 11.12 20.22
N GLN A 164 9.17 11.42 21.04
CA GLN A 164 9.67 12.80 21.23
C GLN A 164 10.30 13.30 19.92
N ASP A 165 11.02 12.46 19.19
CA ASP A 165 11.59 12.80 17.90
C ASP A 165 10.48 13.13 16.88
N VAL A 166 9.38 12.36 16.87
CA VAL A 166 8.22 12.64 16.01
C VAL A 166 7.55 13.96 16.39
N LEU A 167 7.37 14.23 17.69
CA LEU A 167 6.82 15.52 18.17
C LEU A 167 7.72 16.69 17.78
N GLN A 168 9.03 16.54 17.86
CA GLN A 168 9.98 17.56 17.43
C GLN A 168 9.85 17.83 15.92
N LEU A 169 9.80 16.81 15.08
CA LEU A 169 9.60 16.96 13.63
C LEU A 169 8.29 17.72 13.32
N LEU A 170 7.20 17.36 13.97
CA LEU A 170 5.91 18.06 13.83
C LEU A 170 6.00 19.52 14.27
N SER A 171 6.67 19.79 15.39
CA SER A 171 6.86 21.15 15.89
C SER A 171 7.69 22.01 14.94
N MET A 172 8.77 21.47 14.40
CA MET A 172 9.66 22.17 13.47
C MET A 172 9.00 22.41 12.11
N SER A 173 8.40 21.36 11.53
CA SER A 173 7.81 21.43 10.20
C SER A 173 6.44 22.13 10.18
N LYS A 174 5.73 22.16 11.31
CA LYS A 174 4.32 22.54 11.37
C LYS A 174 3.43 21.69 10.48
N ALA A 175 3.85 20.44 10.21
CA ALA A 175 3.08 19.53 9.41
C ALA A 175 1.72 19.23 10.08
N LYS A 176 0.68 19.15 9.25
CA LYS A 176 -0.69 18.86 9.72
C LYS A 176 -0.89 17.38 9.99
N THR A 177 -0.20 16.53 9.23
CA THR A 177 -0.26 15.07 9.37
C THR A 177 1.09 14.46 9.10
N ILE A 178 1.31 13.28 9.69
CA ILE A 178 2.42 12.40 9.36
C ILE A 178 1.87 11.10 8.76
N ARG A 179 2.63 10.50 7.84
CA ARG A 179 2.33 9.17 7.29
C ARG A 179 3.57 8.31 7.35
N LEU A 180 3.39 7.09 7.80
CA LEU A 180 4.43 6.08 7.74
C LEU A 180 4.56 5.59 6.29
N THR A 181 5.78 5.37 5.86
CA THR A 181 6.06 4.80 4.55
C THR A 181 6.68 3.41 4.69
N PRO A 182 6.60 2.55 3.67
CA PRO A 182 7.24 1.24 3.71
C PRO A 182 8.78 1.29 3.58
N TRP A 183 9.36 2.48 3.38
CA TRP A 183 10.80 2.66 3.12
C TRP A 183 11.57 3.23 4.32
N ARG A 184 11.18 2.89 5.56
CA ARG A 184 11.80 3.41 6.79
C ARG A 184 11.88 4.94 6.82
N SER A 185 10.80 5.58 6.38
CA SER A 185 10.69 7.03 6.36
C SER A 185 9.27 7.46 6.73
N ILE A 186 9.10 8.74 7.00
CA ILE A 186 7.81 9.35 7.25
C ILE A 186 7.60 10.51 6.29
N LEU A 187 6.37 10.71 5.86
CA LEU A 187 5.95 11.88 5.12
C LEU A 187 5.36 12.90 6.09
N LEU A 188 5.97 14.07 6.17
CA LEU A 188 5.46 15.27 6.85
C LEU A 188 4.62 16.05 5.86
N LYS A 189 3.29 16.01 5.99
CA LYS A 189 2.35 16.60 5.02
C LYS A 189 1.79 17.94 5.47
N GLY A 190 1.75 18.91 4.56
CA GLY A 190 1.11 20.21 4.75
C GLY A 190 1.87 21.13 5.71
N GLY A 191 3.15 20.93 5.88
CA GLY A 191 4.07 21.76 6.64
C GLY A 191 5.10 22.46 5.76
N LYS A 192 6.08 23.08 6.39
CA LYS A 192 7.26 23.63 5.73
C LYS A 192 8.39 22.61 5.71
N THR A 193 9.24 22.70 4.72
CA THR A 193 10.50 21.94 4.68
C THR A 193 11.38 22.30 5.86
N ILE A 194 11.99 21.30 6.44
CA ILE A 194 12.92 21.43 7.55
C ILE A 194 14.24 20.76 7.23
N ASP A 195 15.32 21.32 7.73
CA ASP A 195 16.60 20.65 7.85
C ASP A 195 16.65 20.03 9.25
N ALA A 196 16.37 18.74 9.34
CA ALA A 196 16.34 18.04 10.60
C ALA A 196 17.78 17.72 11.05
N ASP A 197 17.98 17.57 12.35
CA ASP A 197 19.28 17.24 12.92
C ASP A 197 19.77 15.84 12.47
N ARG A 198 20.99 15.48 12.90
CA ARG A 198 21.69 14.24 12.48
C ARG A 198 20.97 12.93 12.82
N ARG A 199 19.87 12.99 13.60
CA ARG A 199 19.03 11.84 13.93
C ARG A 199 18.11 11.44 12.77
N PHE A 200 18.00 12.29 11.76
CA PHE A 200 17.13 12.09 10.61
C PHE A 200 17.87 12.32 9.31
N ILE A 201 17.38 11.71 8.24
CA ILE A 201 17.92 11.88 6.88
C ILE A 201 16.93 12.77 6.13
N THR A 202 17.36 13.98 5.77
CA THR A 202 16.50 14.98 5.09
C THR A 202 16.76 15.09 3.59
N CYS A 203 17.91 14.55 3.12
CA CYS A 203 18.25 14.47 1.70
C CYS A 203 19.03 13.20 1.43
N HIS A 204 18.96 12.66 0.21
CA HIS A 204 19.96 11.72 -0.26
C HIS A 204 21.26 12.50 -0.45
N LYS A 205 22.31 12.09 0.24
CA LYS A 205 23.67 12.42 -0.17
C LYS A 205 24.05 11.35 -1.17
N ASP A 206 24.26 11.77 -2.42
CA ASP A 206 24.86 10.95 -3.47
C ASP A 206 26.24 10.41 -3.05
#